data_4da78b16b7b7a5b7a87f7a1d656dd58c
#
_entry.id   4da78b16b7b7a5b7a87f7a1d656dd58c
#
_cell.length_a   1.000
_cell.length_b   1.000
_cell.length_c   1.000
_cell.angle_alpha   90.00
_cell.angle_beta   90.00
_cell.angle_gamma   90.00
#
_symmetry.space_group_name_H-M   'P 1'
#
loop_
_entity.id
_entity.type
_entity.pdbx_description
1 polymer ?
#
loop_
_entity_poly.entity_id
_entity_poly.type
_entity_poly.pdbx_seq_one_letter_code
_entity_poly.pdbx_strand_id
1 'polypeptide(L)'
;VPIVTDPQMPNASPVPLQAFVLAGGGSLGAVQVGMLAELIANGVRPDLVVGVSAGALNGAFLAYDPSTAMLERMSALWTRVRTRDVLGLSWGSLLGLVGLRGHIVHSEGVRRLLERELPYRHFEATRVPLHVVAAEQRTGKEVLLSAGDVIDAVLASTAIPGVYPAVHIEGQALVDGVVATGTPISTAVRLGAKRLIVVPCGFTCVERAIPRHPIGRAMYAFSLLGARQLRSDFANYAERVELRLVPPLCPLAQSPYDYSQGASLIAAARQATGRWLDSGGLDRAEFPNELVVHTHGNTTKLA
;
A
#
# COMPACT_ATOMS: atom_id res chain seq x y z
N VAL A 1 -5.99 -18.88 -9.29
CA VAL A 1 -5.24 -18.52 -8.07
C VAL A 1 -5.99 -19.09 -6.89
N PRO A 2 -5.46 -20.13 -6.18
CA PRO A 2 -6.18 -20.69 -5.06
C PRO A 2 -6.41 -19.63 -3.97
N ILE A 3 -7.67 -19.47 -3.58
CA ILE A 3 -8.06 -18.66 -2.45
C ILE A 3 -7.75 -19.46 -1.19
N VAL A 4 -6.69 -19.09 -0.48
CA VAL A 4 -6.33 -19.76 0.78
C VAL A 4 -7.31 -19.35 1.87
N THR A 5 -8.21 -20.25 2.23
CA THR A 5 -9.22 -20.03 3.28
C THR A 5 -8.70 -20.34 4.68
N ASP A 6 -7.57 -21.06 4.80
CA ASP A 6 -6.94 -21.35 6.11
C ASP A 6 -5.50 -21.85 5.89
N PRO A 7 -4.45 -21.04 6.06
CA PRO A 7 -3.07 -21.49 5.89
C PRO A 7 -2.63 -22.32 7.10
N GLN A 8 -2.43 -23.63 6.92
CA GLN A 8 -1.69 -24.44 7.90
C GLN A 8 -0.22 -24.00 7.90
N MET A 9 0.24 -23.50 9.02
CA MET A 9 1.60 -22.96 9.23
C MET A 9 2.64 -24.09 9.31
N PRO A 10 3.80 -23.97 8.65
CA PRO A 10 4.94 -24.82 8.93
C PRO A 10 5.55 -24.52 10.31
N ASN A 11 6.16 -25.50 10.93
CA ASN A 11 6.73 -25.50 12.28
C ASN A 11 7.56 -24.25 12.63
N ALA A 12 7.33 -23.72 13.82
CA ALA A 12 7.85 -22.47 14.34
C ALA A 12 9.38 -22.37 14.28
N SER A 13 9.89 -21.38 13.57
CA SER A 13 11.26 -20.84 13.72
C SER A 13 11.43 -20.23 15.10
N PRO A 14 12.61 -20.34 15.74
CA PRO A 14 12.88 -19.73 17.07
C PRO A 14 12.87 -18.19 17.06
N VAL A 15 12.93 -17.56 15.88
CA VAL A 15 12.82 -16.10 15.71
C VAL A 15 11.37 -15.74 15.36
N PRO A 16 10.76 -14.73 15.99
CA PRO A 16 9.40 -14.32 15.68
C PRO A 16 9.27 -13.89 14.22
N LEU A 17 8.30 -14.49 13.49
CA LEU A 17 8.01 -14.19 12.08
C LEU A 17 7.74 -12.69 11.92
N GLN A 18 8.60 -12.00 11.15
CA GLN A 18 8.51 -10.56 10.90
C GLN A 18 7.75 -10.28 9.60
N ALA A 19 6.60 -9.65 9.69
CA ALA A 19 5.84 -9.21 8.52
C ALA A 19 6.09 -7.74 8.20
N PHE A 20 6.26 -7.41 6.92
CA PHE A 20 6.07 -6.06 6.42
C PHE A 20 4.63 -5.90 5.96
N VAL A 21 3.92 -4.94 6.57
CA VAL A 21 2.52 -4.65 6.29
C VAL A 21 2.44 -3.34 5.51
N LEU A 22 2.13 -3.44 4.22
CA LEU A 22 2.17 -2.33 3.28
C LEU A 22 0.76 -1.81 3.00
N ALA A 23 0.48 -0.59 3.46
CA ALA A 23 -0.82 0.05 3.32
C ALA A 23 -1.13 0.49 1.88
N GLY A 24 -2.41 0.67 1.57
CA GLY A 24 -2.88 1.32 0.35
C GLY A 24 -2.65 2.83 0.37
N GLY A 25 -2.61 3.47 -0.82
CA GLY A 25 -2.43 4.94 -0.86
C GLY A 25 -2.19 5.56 -2.24
N GLY A 26 -2.42 4.86 -3.33
CA GLY A 26 -2.26 5.38 -4.69
C GLY A 26 -0.84 5.89 -4.97
N SER A 27 -0.68 7.11 -5.48
CA SER A 27 0.63 7.70 -5.80
C SER A 27 1.53 7.89 -4.57
N LEU A 28 0.96 7.90 -3.37
CA LEU A 28 1.71 7.95 -2.12
C LEU A 28 2.47 6.64 -1.82
N GLY A 29 2.31 5.60 -2.64
CA GLY A 29 3.19 4.44 -2.65
C GLY A 29 4.67 4.80 -2.83
N ALA A 30 4.98 5.96 -3.42
CA ALA A 30 6.34 6.51 -3.46
C ALA A 30 6.94 6.75 -2.06
N VAL A 31 6.12 7.16 -1.08
CA VAL A 31 6.53 7.33 0.33
C VAL A 31 7.00 5.99 0.90
N GLN A 32 6.23 4.92 0.65
CA GLN A 32 6.62 3.58 1.08
C GLN A 32 7.97 3.15 0.51
N VAL A 33 8.23 3.46 -0.76
CA VAL A 33 9.52 3.11 -1.39
C VAL A 33 10.69 3.76 -0.65
N GLY A 34 10.55 5.02 -0.25
CA GLY A 34 11.54 5.70 0.57
C GLY A 34 11.73 5.05 1.95
N MET A 35 10.62 4.71 2.63
CA MET A 35 10.65 4.02 3.93
C MET A 35 11.30 2.63 3.80
N LEU A 36 10.89 1.84 2.82
CA LEU A 36 11.43 0.50 2.57
C LEU A 36 12.92 0.54 2.23
N ALA A 37 13.35 1.53 1.43
CA ALA A 37 14.76 1.69 1.08
C ALA A 37 15.62 1.89 2.33
N GLU A 38 15.14 2.68 3.29
CA GLU A 38 15.87 2.95 4.52
C GLU A 38 15.84 1.75 5.47
N LEU A 39 14.69 1.10 5.64
CA LEU A 39 14.57 -0.13 6.43
C LEU A 39 15.52 -1.22 5.92
N ILE A 40 15.51 -1.47 4.60
CA ILE A 40 16.36 -2.47 3.97
C ILE A 40 17.84 -2.10 4.08
N ALA A 41 18.21 -0.84 3.91
CA ALA A 41 19.61 -0.38 4.08
C ALA A 41 20.12 -0.60 5.50
N ASN A 42 19.26 -0.47 6.51
CA ASN A 42 19.57 -0.72 7.92
C ASN A 42 19.39 -2.18 8.35
N GLY A 43 19.31 -3.12 7.40
CA GLY A 43 19.26 -4.56 7.70
C GLY A 43 17.91 -5.10 8.16
N VAL A 44 16.84 -4.30 8.20
CA VAL A 44 15.50 -4.76 8.55
C VAL A 44 14.91 -5.52 7.36
N ARG A 45 14.61 -6.81 7.53
CA ARG A 45 14.17 -7.71 6.45
C ARG A 45 12.84 -8.35 6.78
N PRO A 46 11.91 -8.48 5.83
CA PRO A 46 10.68 -9.23 6.03
C PRO A 46 10.90 -10.74 5.88
N ASP A 47 10.23 -11.53 6.73
CA ASP A 47 10.00 -12.96 6.52
C ASP A 47 8.70 -13.19 5.72
N LEU A 48 7.84 -12.16 5.66
CA LEU A 48 6.52 -12.19 5.06
C LEU A 48 6.13 -10.77 4.63
N VAL A 49 5.54 -10.61 3.45
CA VAL A 49 5.00 -9.34 2.96
C VAL A 49 3.49 -9.45 2.76
N VAL A 50 2.74 -8.54 3.38
CA VAL A 50 1.29 -8.38 3.16
C VAL A 50 1.03 -6.98 2.64
N GLY A 51 0.42 -6.87 1.47
CA GLY A 51 0.18 -5.58 0.83
C GLY A 51 -1.23 -5.41 0.31
N VAL A 52 -1.70 -4.16 0.28
CA VAL A 52 -2.98 -3.77 -0.30
C VAL A 52 -2.80 -2.58 -1.24
N SER A 53 -3.44 -2.59 -2.40
CA SER A 53 -3.41 -1.50 -3.39
C SER A 53 -1.97 -1.10 -3.76
N ALA A 54 -1.56 0.15 -3.58
CA ALA A 54 -0.18 0.59 -3.78
C ALA A 54 0.84 -0.25 -2.99
N GLY A 55 0.46 -0.70 -1.78
CA GLY A 55 1.27 -1.61 -0.97
C GLY A 55 1.40 -3.01 -1.58
N ALA A 56 0.39 -3.51 -2.28
CA ALA A 56 0.48 -4.76 -3.04
C ALA A 56 1.46 -4.65 -4.21
N LEU A 57 1.42 -3.51 -4.93
CA LEU A 57 2.37 -3.22 -6.00
C LEU A 57 3.81 -3.17 -5.46
N ASN A 58 4.06 -2.40 -4.41
CA ASN A 58 5.38 -2.32 -3.79
C ASN A 58 5.82 -3.65 -3.19
N GLY A 59 4.88 -4.38 -2.57
CA GLY A 59 5.10 -5.70 -2.00
C GLY A 59 5.54 -6.73 -3.04
N ALA A 60 4.98 -6.67 -4.25
CA ALA A 60 5.36 -7.57 -5.33
C ALA A 60 6.85 -7.42 -5.71
N PHE A 61 7.37 -6.21 -5.82
CA PHE A 61 8.79 -5.99 -6.07
C PHE A 61 9.66 -6.41 -4.87
N LEU A 62 9.27 -5.97 -3.67
CA LEU A 62 10.03 -6.25 -2.45
C LEU A 62 10.12 -7.75 -2.15
N ALA A 63 9.02 -8.49 -2.30
CA ALA A 63 8.99 -9.93 -2.02
C ALA A 63 9.83 -10.74 -3.00
N TYR A 64 9.94 -10.29 -4.25
CA TYR A 64 10.81 -10.92 -5.23
C TYR A 64 12.29 -10.77 -4.86
N ASP A 65 12.71 -9.57 -4.48
CA ASP A 65 14.10 -9.29 -4.09
C ASP A 65 14.17 -8.18 -3.03
N PRO A 66 14.27 -8.52 -1.72
CA PRO A 66 14.37 -7.54 -0.65
C PRO A 66 15.77 -6.95 -0.54
N SER A 67 16.30 -6.40 -1.64
CA SER A 67 17.64 -5.81 -1.75
C SER A 67 17.59 -4.30 -1.99
N THR A 68 18.69 -3.61 -1.69
CA THR A 68 18.85 -2.18 -2.00
C THR A 68 18.75 -1.92 -3.50
N ALA A 69 19.27 -2.82 -4.34
CA ALA A 69 19.19 -2.70 -5.80
C ALA A 69 17.73 -2.72 -6.29
N MET A 70 16.87 -3.57 -5.72
CA MET A 70 15.44 -3.57 -6.05
C MET A 70 14.77 -2.28 -5.59
N LEU A 71 15.10 -1.75 -4.43
CA LEU A 71 14.54 -0.48 -3.93
C LEU A 71 14.98 0.73 -4.79
N GLU A 72 16.19 0.71 -5.34
CA GLU A 72 16.64 1.70 -6.33
C GLU A 72 15.83 1.60 -7.64
N ARG A 73 15.59 0.38 -8.11
CA ARG A 73 14.73 0.13 -9.28
C ARG A 73 13.29 0.61 -9.05
N MET A 74 12.71 0.32 -7.87
CA MET A 74 11.40 0.83 -7.47
C MET A 74 11.40 2.37 -7.41
N SER A 75 12.45 2.98 -6.86
CA SER A 75 12.59 4.44 -6.81
C SER A 75 12.62 5.06 -8.21
N ALA A 76 13.37 4.46 -9.14
CA ALA A 76 13.39 4.88 -10.53
C ALA A 76 12.02 4.73 -11.20
N LEU A 77 11.29 3.65 -10.93
CA LEU A 77 9.94 3.43 -11.42
C LEU A 77 8.98 4.53 -10.94
N TRP A 78 8.86 4.75 -9.64
CA TRP A 78 7.97 5.75 -9.06
C TRP A 78 8.32 7.20 -9.47
N THR A 79 9.59 7.47 -9.78
CA THR A 79 10.03 8.78 -10.31
C THR A 79 9.58 8.99 -11.76
N ARG A 80 9.49 7.92 -12.57
CA ARG A 80 9.12 8.00 -13.99
C ARG A 80 7.63 7.94 -14.26
N VAL A 81 6.88 7.20 -13.41
CA VAL A 81 5.43 7.03 -13.57
C VAL A 81 4.71 8.36 -13.51
N ARG A 82 3.78 8.58 -14.42
CA ARG A 82 2.94 9.76 -14.51
C ARG A 82 1.46 9.36 -14.37
N THR A 83 0.64 10.30 -13.97
CA THR A 83 -0.81 10.12 -13.84
C THR A 83 -1.45 9.50 -15.10
N ARG A 84 -0.98 9.88 -16.30
CA ARG A 84 -1.46 9.32 -17.58
C ARG A 84 -1.12 7.83 -17.79
N ASP A 85 -0.07 7.34 -17.17
CA ASP A 85 0.38 5.95 -17.32
C ASP A 85 -0.51 5.00 -16.47
N VAL A 86 -1.06 5.54 -15.39
CA VAL A 86 -1.96 4.84 -14.45
C VAL A 86 -3.43 5.18 -14.75
N LEU A 87 -3.76 6.45 -14.85
CA LEU A 87 -5.12 6.95 -15.09
C LEU A 87 -5.31 7.41 -16.54
N GLY A 88 -4.82 6.63 -17.50
CA GLY A 88 -4.92 6.96 -18.93
C GLY A 88 -6.36 7.26 -19.36
N LEU A 89 -6.68 8.54 -19.54
CA LEU A 89 -7.97 8.96 -20.07
C LEU A 89 -8.06 8.63 -21.56
N SER A 90 -9.09 7.92 -21.96
CA SER A 90 -9.43 7.59 -23.35
C SER A 90 -10.80 8.18 -23.69
N TRP A 91 -11.16 8.19 -24.97
CA TRP A 91 -12.55 8.53 -25.37
C TRP A 91 -13.59 7.67 -24.66
N GLY A 92 -13.26 6.41 -24.30
CA GLY A 92 -14.10 5.54 -23.46
C GLY A 92 -14.29 6.02 -22.03
N SER A 93 -13.38 6.84 -21.51
CA SER A 93 -13.49 7.41 -20.15
C SER A 93 -14.65 8.40 -20.04
N LEU A 94 -15.01 9.09 -21.14
CA LEU A 94 -16.19 9.96 -21.18
C LEU A 94 -17.49 9.19 -20.93
N LEU A 95 -17.59 7.97 -21.46
CA LEU A 95 -18.75 7.11 -21.24
C LEU A 95 -18.87 6.64 -19.79
N GLY A 96 -17.74 6.42 -19.13
CA GLY A 96 -17.72 6.12 -17.69
C GLY A 96 -18.13 7.32 -16.83
N LEU A 97 -17.69 8.53 -17.19
CA LEU A 97 -18.05 9.77 -16.48
C LEU A 97 -19.55 10.09 -16.55
N VAL A 98 -20.22 9.74 -17.64
CA VAL A 98 -21.69 9.92 -17.80
C VAL A 98 -22.49 8.70 -17.33
N GLY A 99 -21.86 7.72 -16.67
CA GLY A 99 -22.55 6.57 -16.10
C GLY A 99 -22.96 5.47 -17.07
N LEU A 100 -22.52 5.54 -18.34
CA LEU A 100 -22.81 4.53 -19.37
C LEU A 100 -21.91 3.29 -19.27
N ARG A 101 -20.85 3.36 -18.45
CA ARG A 101 -19.97 2.24 -18.09
C ARG A 101 -19.74 2.25 -16.58
N GLY A 102 -19.52 1.06 -15.99
CA GLY A 102 -19.28 0.90 -14.57
C GLY A 102 -17.88 1.36 -14.09
N HIS A 103 -17.03 1.88 -15.00
CA HIS A 103 -15.68 2.34 -14.69
C HIS A 103 -15.24 3.45 -15.63
N ILE A 104 -14.28 4.26 -15.18
CA ILE A 104 -13.78 5.43 -15.92
C ILE A 104 -12.54 5.08 -16.75
N VAL A 105 -11.65 4.24 -16.21
CA VAL A 105 -10.34 3.93 -16.79
C VAL A 105 -10.17 2.42 -16.95
N HIS A 106 -9.46 1.98 -17.98
CA HIS A 106 -9.07 0.58 -18.13
C HIS A 106 -7.78 0.28 -17.34
N SER A 107 -7.65 -0.92 -16.78
CA SER A 107 -6.46 -1.37 -16.02
C SER A 107 -5.23 -1.66 -16.90
N GLU A 108 -5.35 -1.55 -18.22
CA GLU A 108 -4.30 -1.84 -19.19
C GLU A 108 -3.00 -1.03 -18.98
N GLY A 109 -3.09 0.20 -18.47
CA GLY A 109 -1.92 1.01 -18.14
C GLY A 109 -1.09 0.39 -17.03
N VAL A 110 -1.76 0.01 -15.94
CA VAL A 110 -1.12 -0.64 -14.79
C VAL A 110 -0.62 -2.04 -15.17
N ARG A 111 -1.40 -2.80 -15.96
CA ARG A 111 -0.97 -4.13 -16.47
C ARG A 111 0.33 -4.03 -17.25
N ARG A 112 0.39 -3.18 -18.27
CA ARG A 112 1.61 -2.98 -19.09
C ARG A 112 2.80 -2.51 -18.26
N LEU A 113 2.56 -1.67 -17.25
CA LEU A 113 3.60 -1.24 -16.33
C LEU A 113 4.18 -2.44 -15.56
N LEU A 114 3.32 -3.27 -14.98
CA LEU A 114 3.73 -4.46 -14.24
C LEU A 114 4.43 -5.49 -15.14
N GLU A 115 3.89 -5.77 -16.33
CA GLU A 115 4.47 -6.71 -17.29
C GLU A 115 5.87 -6.29 -17.76
N ARG A 116 6.13 -4.99 -17.85
CA ARG A 116 7.44 -4.46 -18.23
C ARG A 116 8.44 -4.43 -17.09
N GLU A 117 7.98 -4.11 -15.88
CA GLU A 117 8.87 -3.77 -14.77
C GLU A 117 9.04 -4.91 -13.77
N LEU A 118 8.03 -5.78 -13.61
CA LEU A 118 8.10 -6.92 -12.68
C LEU A 118 8.83 -8.09 -13.36
N PRO A 119 9.93 -8.60 -12.79
CA PRO A 119 10.78 -9.61 -13.45
C PRO A 119 10.25 -11.04 -13.36
N TYR A 120 9.07 -11.24 -12.80
CA TYR A 120 8.46 -12.56 -12.58
C TYR A 120 6.94 -12.49 -12.74
N ARG A 121 6.27 -13.65 -12.75
CA ARG A 121 4.83 -13.73 -13.03
C ARG A 121 4.04 -14.45 -11.93
N HIS A 122 4.63 -15.38 -11.24
CA HIS A 122 3.94 -16.24 -10.28
C HIS A 122 4.48 -16.05 -8.86
N PHE A 123 3.58 -16.14 -7.86
CA PHE A 123 3.93 -15.96 -6.44
C PHE A 123 5.08 -16.86 -5.99
N GLU A 124 5.19 -18.07 -6.54
CA GLU A 124 6.22 -19.06 -6.21
C GLU A 124 7.64 -18.60 -6.57
N ALA A 125 7.77 -17.57 -7.40
CA ALA A 125 9.07 -16.99 -7.75
C ALA A 125 9.58 -15.95 -6.74
N THR A 126 8.79 -15.61 -5.73
CA THR A 126 9.21 -14.65 -4.69
C THR A 126 10.16 -15.29 -3.69
N ARG A 127 11.16 -14.53 -3.23
CA ARG A 127 12.09 -14.96 -2.18
C ARG A 127 11.47 -14.89 -0.78
N VAL A 128 10.51 -13.98 -0.62
CA VAL A 128 9.75 -13.79 0.62
C VAL A 128 8.29 -14.05 0.30
N PRO A 129 7.56 -14.84 1.09
CA PRO A 129 6.13 -15.04 0.90
C PRO A 129 5.38 -13.72 0.75
N LEU A 130 4.62 -13.60 -0.34
CA LEU A 130 3.79 -12.43 -0.67
C LEU A 130 2.32 -12.77 -0.49
N HIS A 131 1.61 -11.89 0.18
CA HIS A 131 0.16 -11.94 0.30
C HIS A 131 -0.43 -10.62 -0.16
N VAL A 132 -1.31 -10.68 -1.15
CA VAL A 132 -1.99 -9.53 -1.73
C VAL A 132 -3.44 -9.51 -1.27
N VAL A 133 -3.87 -8.40 -0.68
CA VAL A 133 -5.26 -8.23 -0.21
C VAL A 133 -6.09 -7.56 -1.29
N ALA A 134 -7.20 -8.20 -1.66
CA ALA A 134 -8.28 -7.66 -2.47
C ALA A 134 -9.61 -7.73 -1.69
N ALA A 135 -10.67 -7.18 -2.26
CA ALA A 135 -12.02 -7.28 -1.69
C ALA A 135 -12.99 -7.91 -2.70
N GLU A 136 -13.86 -8.80 -2.26
CA GLU A 136 -14.97 -9.29 -3.07
C GLU A 136 -15.99 -8.15 -3.29
N GLN A 137 -16.33 -7.88 -4.55
CA GLN A 137 -17.04 -6.67 -4.96
C GLN A 137 -18.44 -6.52 -4.34
N ARG A 138 -19.15 -7.62 -4.10
CA ARG A 138 -20.54 -7.59 -3.64
C ARG A 138 -20.68 -7.46 -2.14
N THR A 139 -19.74 -8.07 -1.39
CA THR A 139 -19.81 -8.19 0.06
C THR A 139 -18.79 -7.30 0.77
N GLY A 140 -17.75 -6.82 0.07
CA GLY A 140 -16.61 -6.13 0.68
C GLY A 140 -15.72 -7.06 1.51
N LYS A 141 -15.95 -8.37 1.49
CA LYS A 141 -15.16 -9.34 2.24
C LYS A 141 -13.72 -9.38 1.73
N GLU A 142 -12.78 -9.40 2.65
CA GLU A 142 -11.36 -9.58 2.35
C GLU A 142 -11.11 -10.89 1.59
N VAL A 143 -10.34 -10.80 0.52
CA VAL A 143 -9.83 -11.94 -0.25
C VAL A 143 -8.32 -11.87 -0.26
N LEU A 144 -7.67 -12.95 0.22
CA LEU A 144 -6.23 -13.07 0.28
C LEU A 144 -5.71 -13.86 -0.92
N LEU A 145 -4.90 -13.22 -1.75
CA LEU A 145 -4.30 -13.80 -2.94
C LEU A 145 -2.82 -14.09 -2.64
N SER A 146 -2.43 -15.36 -2.73
CA SER A 146 -1.09 -15.82 -2.32
C SER A 146 -0.48 -16.85 -3.29
N ALA A 147 -1.14 -17.13 -4.41
CA ALA A 147 -0.70 -18.06 -5.42
C ALA A 147 -1.16 -17.65 -6.82
N GLY A 148 -0.55 -18.21 -7.87
CA GLY A 148 -0.87 -17.97 -9.26
C GLY A 148 -0.24 -16.70 -9.83
N ASP A 149 -0.98 -15.96 -10.67
CA ASP A 149 -0.46 -14.77 -11.36
C ASP A 149 -0.45 -13.54 -10.44
N VAL A 150 0.76 -13.03 -10.16
CA VAL A 150 0.96 -11.84 -9.29
C VAL A 150 0.43 -10.57 -9.93
N ILE A 151 0.50 -10.45 -11.26
CA ILE A 151 0.01 -9.25 -11.95
C ILE A 151 -1.51 -9.16 -11.81
N ASP A 152 -2.23 -10.27 -12.01
CA ASP A 152 -3.68 -10.29 -11.82
C ASP A 152 -4.07 -10.01 -10.37
N ALA A 153 -3.32 -10.53 -9.40
CA ALA A 153 -3.54 -10.25 -7.99
C ALA A 153 -3.32 -8.76 -7.65
N VAL A 154 -2.23 -8.16 -8.13
CA VAL A 154 -1.97 -6.72 -7.93
C VAL A 154 -3.01 -5.86 -8.63
N LEU A 155 -3.44 -6.23 -9.85
CA LEU A 155 -4.52 -5.54 -10.55
C LEU A 155 -5.84 -5.62 -9.79
N ALA A 156 -6.19 -6.76 -9.20
CA ALA A 156 -7.37 -6.90 -8.35
C ALA A 156 -7.26 -5.99 -7.12
N SER A 157 -6.11 -6.02 -6.45
CA SER A 157 -5.85 -5.21 -5.26
C SER A 157 -5.83 -3.70 -5.53
N THR A 158 -5.59 -3.27 -6.78
CA THR A 158 -5.55 -1.85 -7.19
C THR A 158 -6.80 -1.41 -7.96
N ALA A 159 -7.80 -2.29 -8.13
CA ALA A 159 -9.02 -2.02 -8.89
C ALA A 159 -10.00 -1.13 -8.09
N ILE A 160 -9.69 0.16 -7.96
CA ILE A 160 -10.51 1.14 -7.22
C ILE A 160 -11.92 1.17 -7.80
N PRO A 161 -12.98 0.90 -6.98
CA PRO A 161 -14.35 0.90 -7.43
C PRO A 161 -14.77 2.21 -8.12
N GLY A 162 -15.43 2.10 -9.27
CA GLY A 162 -15.82 3.25 -10.11
C GLY A 162 -14.69 3.84 -10.96
N VAL A 163 -13.42 3.64 -10.58
CA VAL A 163 -12.26 4.07 -11.40
C VAL A 163 -11.85 2.97 -12.37
N TYR A 164 -11.60 1.76 -11.88
CA TYR A 164 -11.22 0.60 -12.68
C TYR A 164 -12.30 -0.48 -12.69
N PRO A 165 -12.36 -1.34 -13.71
CA PRO A 165 -13.22 -2.51 -13.70
C PRO A 165 -12.76 -3.50 -12.62
N ALA A 166 -13.69 -4.28 -12.08
CA ALA A 166 -13.36 -5.40 -11.22
C ALA A 166 -12.53 -6.45 -12.00
N VAL A 167 -11.60 -7.09 -11.32
CA VAL A 167 -10.78 -8.19 -11.86
C VAL A 167 -11.42 -9.51 -11.45
N HIS A 168 -11.61 -10.41 -12.43
CA HIS A 168 -12.21 -11.72 -12.18
C HIS A 168 -11.11 -12.76 -11.96
N ILE A 169 -11.07 -13.33 -10.74
CA ILE A 169 -10.15 -14.41 -10.37
C ILE A 169 -11.00 -15.54 -9.79
N GLU A 170 -10.89 -16.75 -10.34
CA GLU A 170 -11.62 -17.96 -9.91
C GLU A 170 -13.13 -17.74 -9.76
N GLY A 171 -13.72 -17.01 -10.70
CA GLY A 171 -15.17 -16.73 -10.72
C GLY A 171 -15.63 -15.65 -9.75
N GLN A 172 -14.73 -15.06 -8.96
CA GLN A 172 -15.04 -13.93 -8.08
C GLN A 172 -14.66 -12.60 -8.73
N ALA A 173 -15.55 -11.62 -8.63
CA ALA A 173 -15.27 -10.24 -9.02
C ALA A 173 -14.58 -9.51 -7.87
N LEU A 174 -13.31 -9.15 -8.05
CA LEU A 174 -12.47 -8.53 -7.03
C LEU A 174 -12.22 -7.06 -7.35
N VAL A 175 -12.21 -6.26 -6.31
CA VAL A 175 -11.91 -4.82 -6.33
C VAL A 175 -10.80 -4.49 -5.33
N ASP A 176 -10.37 -3.22 -5.30
CA ASP A 176 -9.30 -2.75 -4.43
C ASP A 176 -9.52 -3.19 -2.97
N GLY A 177 -8.49 -3.81 -2.41
CA GLY A 177 -8.51 -4.35 -1.06
C GLY A 177 -8.73 -3.30 0.03
N VAL A 178 -8.53 -2.01 -0.26
CA VAL A 178 -8.84 -0.90 0.65
C VAL A 178 -10.32 -0.87 1.05
N VAL A 179 -11.21 -1.45 0.26
CA VAL A 179 -12.64 -1.64 0.62
C VAL A 179 -12.78 -2.53 1.85
N ALA A 180 -11.94 -3.55 2.00
CA ALA A 180 -11.93 -4.44 3.15
C ALA A 180 -11.00 -3.93 4.27
N THR A 181 -9.78 -3.55 3.91
CA THR A 181 -8.77 -3.04 4.85
C THR A 181 -7.77 -2.11 4.17
N GLY A 182 -7.55 -0.93 4.75
CA GLY A 182 -6.55 0.03 4.25
C GLY A 182 -5.12 -0.30 4.66
N THR A 183 -4.95 -1.07 5.75
CA THR A 183 -3.65 -1.53 6.27
C THR A 183 -3.86 -2.92 6.87
N PRO A 184 -3.38 -3.99 6.21
CA PRO A 184 -3.76 -5.36 6.53
C PRO A 184 -3.03 -5.94 7.76
N ILE A 185 -3.11 -5.25 8.91
CA ILE A 185 -2.50 -5.68 10.20
C ILE A 185 -3.12 -6.99 10.67
N SER A 186 -4.45 -7.06 10.71
CA SER A 186 -5.17 -8.26 11.14
C SER A 186 -4.83 -9.47 10.29
N THR A 187 -4.64 -9.28 8.99
CA THR A 187 -4.25 -10.32 8.04
C THR A 187 -2.85 -10.85 8.34
N ALA A 188 -1.88 -9.98 8.58
CA ALA A 188 -0.53 -10.39 8.96
C ALA A 188 -0.52 -11.18 10.28
N VAL A 189 -1.33 -10.77 11.26
CA VAL A 189 -1.48 -11.50 12.53
C VAL A 189 -2.11 -12.89 12.31
N ARG A 190 -3.16 -12.99 11.47
CA ARG A 190 -3.76 -14.30 11.12
C ARG A 190 -2.78 -15.22 10.39
N LEU A 191 -1.85 -14.67 9.62
CA LEU A 191 -0.75 -15.40 8.98
C LEU A 191 0.37 -15.80 9.98
N GLY A 192 0.19 -15.53 11.27
CA GLY A 192 1.10 -15.96 12.32
C GLY A 192 2.25 -15.02 12.62
N ALA A 193 2.31 -13.84 11.99
CA ALA A 193 3.34 -12.85 12.29
C ALA A 193 3.26 -12.40 13.75
N LYS A 194 4.43 -12.33 14.40
CA LYS A 194 4.59 -11.87 15.79
C LYS A 194 5.28 -10.52 15.88
N ARG A 195 6.00 -10.13 14.86
CA ARG A 195 6.59 -8.80 14.70
C ARG A 195 6.10 -8.18 13.39
N LEU A 196 5.48 -7.02 13.45
CA LEU A 196 4.94 -6.31 12.31
C LEU A 196 5.63 -4.96 12.13
N ILE A 197 6.22 -4.75 10.97
CA ILE A 197 6.68 -3.44 10.54
C ILE A 197 5.62 -2.89 9.59
N VAL A 198 4.82 -1.96 10.09
CA VAL A 198 3.74 -1.33 9.32
C VAL A 198 4.29 -0.13 8.58
N VAL A 199 4.15 -0.14 7.26
CA VAL A 199 4.67 0.89 6.36
C VAL A 199 3.49 1.58 5.68
N PRO A 200 3.03 2.74 6.20
CA PRO A 200 1.93 3.50 5.61
C PRO A 200 2.39 4.20 4.32
N CYS A 201 1.45 4.47 3.40
CA CYS A 201 1.71 5.32 2.24
C CYS A 201 1.70 6.81 2.60
N GLY A 202 0.77 7.17 3.44
CA GLY A 202 0.53 8.52 3.86
C GLY A 202 -0.73 8.58 4.71
N PHE A 203 -0.92 9.70 5.36
CA PHE A 203 -2.06 9.90 6.21
C PHE A 203 -2.72 11.23 5.90
N THR A 204 -4.01 11.33 6.17
CA THR A 204 -4.72 12.57 5.96
C THR A 204 -4.37 13.55 7.08
N CYS A 205 -3.41 14.43 6.83
CA CYS A 205 -3.13 15.55 7.72
C CYS A 205 -4.33 16.53 7.73
N VAL A 206 -4.64 17.08 8.88
CA VAL A 206 -5.76 18.04 9.06
C VAL A 206 -5.62 19.29 8.16
N GLU A 207 -4.40 19.66 7.83
CA GLU A 207 -4.12 20.81 6.93
C GLU A 207 -4.32 20.50 5.45
N ARG A 208 -4.60 19.26 5.10
CA ARG A 208 -4.85 18.91 3.70
C ARG A 208 -6.18 19.51 3.24
N ALA A 209 -6.12 20.28 2.15
CA ALA A 209 -7.33 20.85 1.54
C ALA A 209 -8.32 19.76 1.11
N ILE A 210 -9.57 19.89 1.51
CA ILE A 210 -10.65 18.99 1.09
C ILE A 210 -10.84 19.14 -0.42
N PRO A 211 -10.80 18.04 -1.20
CA PRO A 211 -10.98 18.11 -2.65
C PRO A 211 -12.32 18.75 -3.05
N ARG A 212 -12.30 19.54 -4.13
CA ARG A 212 -13.51 20.25 -4.60
C ARG A 212 -14.42 19.34 -5.43
N HIS A 213 -13.88 18.34 -6.11
CA HIS A 213 -14.68 17.45 -6.97
C HIS A 213 -15.31 16.28 -6.21
N PRO A 214 -16.48 15.79 -6.63
CA PRO A 214 -17.19 14.69 -5.95
C PRO A 214 -16.34 13.43 -5.76
N ILE A 215 -15.66 12.96 -6.81
CA ILE A 215 -14.79 11.77 -6.75
C ILE A 215 -13.65 11.98 -5.74
N GLY A 216 -13.00 13.14 -5.77
CA GLY A 216 -11.95 13.47 -4.81
C GLY A 216 -12.45 13.47 -3.36
N ARG A 217 -13.69 13.94 -3.11
CA ARG A 217 -14.32 13.90 -1.78
C ARG A 217 -14.61 12.48 -1.32
N ALA A 218 -15.12 11.62 -2.21
CA ALA A 218 -15.35 10.22 -1.90
C ALA A 218 -14.05 9.51 -1.52
N MET A 219 -12.99 9.71 -2.31
CA MET A 219 -11.68 9.13 -2.03
C MET A 219 -11.03 9.70 -0.76
N TYR A 220 -11.27 10.98 -0.47
CA TYR A 220 -10.86 11.59 0.80
C TYR A 220 -11.58 10.91 1.98
N ALA A 221 -12.87 10.64 1.86
CA ALA A 221 -13.62 9.90 2.88
C ALA A 221 -13.07 8.48 3.08
N PHE A 222 -12.71 7.76 2.01
CA PHE A 222 -12.01 6.47 2.11
C PHE A 222 -10.69 6.57 2.88
N SER A 223 -9.90 7.61 2.65
CA SER A 223 -8.65 7.81 3.38
C SER A 223 -8.88 8.07 4.88
N LEU A 224 -9.96 8.76 5.26
CA LEU A 224 -10.35 8.96 6.66
C LEU A 224 -10.80 7.66 7.32
N LEU A 225 -11.55 6.81 6.59
CA LEU A 225 -11.95 5.48 7.07
C LEU A 225 -10.72 4.58 7.31
N GLY A 226 -9.78 4.55 6.35
CA GLY A 226 -8.52 3.82 6.49
C GLY A 226 -7.69 4.29 7.69
N ALA A 227 -7.65 5.61 7.91
CA ALA A 227 -7.00 6.23 9.06
C ALA A 227 -7.61 5.79 10.39
N ARG A 228 -8.93 5.76 10.46
CA ARG A 228 -9.67 5.30 11.65
C ARG A 228 -9.41 3.82 11.90
N GLN A 229 -9.44 3.01 10.83
CA GLN A 229 -9.17 1.58 10.92
C GLN A 229 -7.75 1.32 11.43
N LEU A 230 -6.73 1.98 10.88
CA LEU A 230 -5.34 1.83 11.32
C LEU A 230 -5.19 2.10 12.84
N ARG A 231 -5.84 3.16 13.35
CA ARG A 231 -5.84 3.44 14.80
C ARG A 231 -6.50 2.34 15.62
N SER A 232 -7.65 1.84 15.15
CA SER A 232 -8.35 0.74 15.82
C SER A 232 -7.52 -0.54 15.81
N ASP A 233 -6.91 -0.88 14.67
CA ASP A 233 -6.08 -2.07 14.55
C ASP A 233 -4.81 -1.95 15.41
N PHE A 234 -4.17 -0.78 15.45
CA PHE A 234 -3.04 -0.55 16.34
C PHE A 234 -3.43 -0.81 17.80
N ALA A 235 -4.52 -0.20 18.26
CA ALA A 235 -4.99 -0.38 19.64
C ALA A 235 -5.34 -1.85 19.96
N ASN A 236 -5.92 -2.58 18.99
CA ASN A 236 -6.34 -3.97 19.20
C ASN A 236 -5.18 -4.97 19.19
N TYR A 237 -4.08 -4.65 18.48
CA TYR A 237 -3.00 -5.60 18.26
C TYR A 237 -1.68 -5.24 18.93
N ALA A 238 -1.46 -3.99 19.37
CA ALA A 238 -0.20 -3.53 19.97
C ALA A 238 0.24 -4.32 21.21
N GLU A 239 -0.73 -4.88 21.98
CA GLU A 239 -0.45 -5.72 23.16
C GLU A 239 -0.30 -7.22 22.81
N ARG A 240 -0.67 -7.62 21.59
CA ARG A 240 -0.69 -9.02 21.15
C ARG A 240 0.50 -9.42 20.32
N VAL A 241 1.07 -8.46 19.60
CA VAL A 241 2.21 -8.64 18.71
C VAL A 241 3.16 -7.45 18.83
N GLU A 242 4.40 -7.65 18.49
CA GLU A 242 5.39 -6.58 18.41
C GLU A 242 5.11 -5.70 17.18
N LEU A 243 4.35 -4.63 17.35
CA LEU A 243 3.91 -3.74 16.28
C LEU A 243 4.78 -2.49 16.24
N ARG A 244 5.41 -2.23 15.09
CA ARG A 244 6.20 -1.04 14.78
C ARG A 244 5.57 -0.32 13.61
N LEU A 245 5.18 0.90 13.79
CA LEU A 245 4.56 1.73 12.76
C LEU A 245 5.54 2.83 12.35
N VAL A 246 6.01 2.75 11.10
CA VAL A 246 6.90 3.77 10.54
C VAL A 246 6.14 5.09 10.44
N PRO A 247 6.63 6.20 11.00
CA PRO A 247 5.93 7.48 10.95
C PRO A 247 5.71 7.95 9.50
N PRO A 248 4.47 8.30 9.12
CA PRO A 248 4.21 8.87 7.81
C PRO A 248 4.77 10.29 7.69
N LEU A 249 4.96 10.75 6.46
CA LEU A 249 5.32 12.14 6.22
C LEU A 249 4.21 13.07 6.71
N CYS A 250 4.57 14.09 7.48
CA CYS A 250 3.67 15.13 7.95
C CYS A 250 4.40 16.47 8.05
N PRO A 251 3.89 17.58 7.48
CA PRO A 251 2.66 17.65 6.67
C PRO A 251 2.80 16.94 5.31
N LEU A 252 1.69 16.40 4.80
CA LEU A 252 1.61 15.78 3.50
C LEU A 252 0.42 16.37 2.72
N ALA A 253 0.71 17.31 1.84
CA ALA A 253 -0.31 18.02 1.05
C ALA A 253 -0.68 17.30 -0.26
N GLN A 254 0.14 16.33 -0.70
CA GLN A 254 -0.01 15.64 -1.97
C GLN A 254 -1.32 14.87 -2.09
N SER A 255 -1.90 14.93 -3.29
CA SER A 255 -3.02 14.09 -3.66
C SER A 255 -2.55 12.66 -3.95
N PRO A 256 -3.27 11.60 -3.51
CA PRO A 256 -2.95 10.21 -3.86
C PRO A 256 -3.14 9.88 -5.36
N TYR A 257 -3.53 10.85 -6.16
CA TYR A 257 -3.68 10.74 -7.63
C TYR A 257 -2.66 11.57 -8.41
N ASP A 258 -1.79 12.30 -7.71
CA ASP A 258 -0.71 13.08 -8.32
C ASP A 258 0.60 12.31 -8.27
N TYR A 259 0.98 11.76 -9.42
CA TYR A 259 2.23 10.99 -9.60
C TYR A 259 3.44 11.87 -9.96
N SER A 260 3.31 13.20 -9.93
CA SER A 260 4.40 14.11 -10.32
C SER A 260 5.51 14.25 -9.27
N GLN A 261 5.22 13.90 -8.01
CA GLN A 261 6.08 14.18 -6.85
C GLN A 261 6.88 12.96 -6.37
N GLY A 262 6.97 11.88 -7.15
CA GLY A 262 7.59 10.62 -6.72
C GLY A 262 8.99 10.78 -6.14
N ALA A 263 9.88 11.51 -6.82
CA ALA A 263 11.26 11.71 -6.37
C ALA A 263 11.35 12.43 -5.02
N SER A 264 10.62 13.52 -4.85
CA SER A 264 10.63 14.31 -3.60
C SER A 264 10.04 13.54 -2.43
N LEU A 265 8.97 12.79 -2.66
CA LEU A 265 8.33 11.94 -1.64
C LEU A 265 9.26 10.81 -1.18
N ILE A 266 9.94 10.14 -2.11
CA ILE A 266 10.93 9.10 -1.79
C ILE A 266 12.06 9.67 -0.94
N ALA A 267 12.65 10.80 -1.35
CA ALA A 267 13.76 11.42 -0.64
C ALA A 267 13.36 11.86 0.78
N ALA A 268 12.20 12.52 0.92
CA ALA A 268 11.68 12.94 2.22
C ALA A 268 11.38 11.76 3.14
N ALA A 269 10.79 10.68 2.59
CA ALA A 269 10.48 9.49 3.37
C ALA A 269 11.73 8.76 3.83
N ARG A 270 12.76 8.63 2.99
CA ARG A 270 14.08 8.08 3.40
C ARG A 270 14.65 8.85 4.57
N GLN A 271 14.73 10.17 4.46
CA GLN A 271 15.29 11.01 5.52
C GLN A 271 14.50 10.91 6.83
N ALA A 272 13.16 10.91 6.76
CA ALA A 272 12.29 10.79 7.94
C ALA A 272 12.45 9.43 8.61
N THR A 273 12.49 8.35 7.81
CA THR A 273 12.66 6.98 8.32
C THR A 273 14.05 6.78 8.93
N GLY A 274 15.11 7.33 8.33
CA GLY A 274 16.46 7.30 8.92
C GLY A 274 16.48 7.93 10.31
N ARG A 275 15.95 9.15 10.46
CA ARG A 275 15.84 9.81 11.78
C ARG A 275 15.04 8.99 12.79
N TRP A 276 13.96 8.34 12.35
CA TRP A 276 13.16 7.46 13.21
C TRP A 276 13.96 6.23 13.65
N LEU A 277 14.71 5.60 12.76
CA LEU A 277 15.61 4.48 13.08
C LEU A 277 16.69 4.90 14.06
N ASP A 278 17.38 6.02 13.80
CA ASP A 278 18.44 6.58 14.66
C ASP A 278 17.91 6.91 16.07
N SER A 279 16.63 7.25 16.20
CA SER A 279 15.99 7.52 17.49
C SER A 279 15.52 6.26 18.24
N GLY A 280 15.81 5.05 17.73
CA GLY A 280 15.37 3.79 18.32
C GLY A 280 13.90 3.47 18.05
N GLY A 281 13.37 3.88 16.90
CA GLY A 281 11.97 3.67 16.53
C GLY A 281 11.55 2.19 16.43
N LEU A 282 12.52 1.28 16.15
CA LEU A 282 12.26 -0.17 16.15
C LEU A 282 12.13 -0.77 17.55
N ASP A 283 12.58 -0.07 18.59
CA ASP A 283 12.58 -0.58 19.96
C ASP A 283 11.32 -0.17 20.73
N ARG A 284 10.55 0.80 20.19
CA ARG A 284 9.37 1.36 20.84
C ARG A 284 8.09 1.05 20.10
N ALA A 285 7.07 0.58 20.78
CA ALA A 285 5.71 0.38 20.25
C ALA A 285 4.89 1.68 20.48
N GLU A 286 5.24 2.75 19.76
CA GLU A 286 4.53 4.03 19.86
C GLU A 286 3.64 4.24 18.64
N PHE A 287 2.43 4.76 18.88
CA PHE A 287 1.59 5.25 17.78
C PHE A 287 2.10 6.63 17.38
N PRO A 288 2.51 6.83 16.10
CA PRO A 288 3.11 8.08 15.66
C PRO A 288 2.17 9.28 15.87
N ASN A 289 2.71 10.38 16.40
CA ASN A 289 1.96 11.62 16.61
C ASN A 289 1.41 12.20 15.30
N GLU A 290 2.06 11.96 14.19
CA GLU A 290 1.65 12.33 12.83
C GLU A 290 0.30 11.72 12.43
N LEU A 291 -0.08 10.61 13.06
CA LEU A 291 -1.35 9.93 12.83
C LEU A 291 -2.47 10.36 13.80
N VAL A 292 -2.13 11.16 14.80
CA VAL A 292 -3.11 11.78 15.70
C VAL A 292 -3.54 13.12 15.08
N VAL A 293 -4.77 13.55 15.35
CA VAL A 293 -5.24 14.88 14.94
C VAL A 293 -4.38 15.95 15.64
N HIS A 294 -3.62 16.70 14.86
CA HIS A 294 -2.73 17.76 15.35
C HIS A 294 -2.77 18.97 14.41
N THR A 295 -2.42 20.13 14.93
CA THR A 295 -2.25 21.37 14.15
C THR A 295 -0.75 21.62 13.96
N HIS A 296 -0.35 21.99 12.74
CA HIS A 296 0.98 22.51 12.49
C HIS A 296 0.97 24.01 12.91
N GLY A 297 1.76 24.37 13.91
CA GLY A 297 1.98 25.78 14.23
C GLY A 297 2.48 26.52 12.99
N ASN A 298 2.04 27.78 12.78
CA ASN A 298 2.28 28.64 11.62
C ASN A 298 3.70 28.47 11.04
N THR A 299 3.86 27.56 10.09
CA THR A 299 4.98 27.61 9.15
C THR A 299 4.55 28.56 8.04
N THR A 300 5.12 29.75 8.06
CA THR A 300 5.10 30.77 7.02
C THR A 300 5.02 30.11 5.65
N LYS A 301 3.99 30.43 4.89
CA LYS A 301 3.89 30.09 3.48
C LYS A 301 5.20 30.50 2.81
N LEU A 302 6.04 29.53 2.48
CA LEU A 302 7.09 29.76 1.50
C LEU A 302 6.40 29.81 0.15
N ALA A 303 6.46 30.97 -0.46
CA ALA A 303 5.91 31.37 -1.74
C ALA A 303 6.51 30.57 -2.90
#